data_053e8cb579be1480c1f981ee9b5e0a62
#
_entry.id   053e8cb579be1480c1f981ee9b5e0a62
#
_cell.length_a   1.000
_cell.length_b   1.000
_cell.length_c   1.000
_cell.angle_alpha   90.00
_cell.angle_beta   90.00
_cell.angle_gamma   90.00
#
_symmetry.space_group_name_H-M   'P 1'
#
loop_
_entity.id
_entity.type
_entity.pdbx_description
1 polymer ?
#
loop_
_entity_poly.entity_id
_entity_poly.type
_entity_poly.pdbx_seq_one_letter_code
_entity_poly.pdbx_strand_id
1 'polypeptide(L)'
;WIMLVSFFLAQWWCSYYPASEPGGGAYVAQRMLATRTEKEAQLATLWFTVAHYAIRPWPWIVVALCTVVLYPQHIGSTAENARQIQELTYINTVVDYMPAGWMGVMVAFLCAAFMSTVDTHLNWGASYLVRDFYARFWRPGQSEAHYVVASRVVMVTTAVAAALVAMFLIESIGDANRILVGWMAGIGLVFALRFYWWRVNAWSEISAMVSAVVVNGILQLWVADQVWLAEAVPNASDRSAVLLMMGAAVVNVIWIGVTLNTSPESPETLQRFYRRVRPPGRSWKHVAAQAGVEHERFDPKDLLAFAGCIMLIWGAIYAVGQLVLGSADRSAMGFVVTAAGGWLTWQYLIKKADREDLMEGEQDAYEAGSTL
;
A
#
# COMPACT_ATOMS: atom_id res chain seq x y z
N TRP A 1 -5.90 10.83 -19.91
CA TRP A 1 -5.46 11.84 -18.93
C TRP A 1 -6.15 11.70 -17.59
N ILE A 2 -7.47 11.44 -17.54
CA ILE A 2 -8.24 11.29 -16.30
C ILE A 2 -7.64 10.17 -15.42
N MET A 3 -7.35 9.00 -15.98
CA MET A 3 -6.70 7.89 -15.26
C MET A 3 -5.33 8.28 -14.68
N LEU A 4 -4.51 9.01 -15.45
CA LEU A 4 -3.21 9.47 -15.00
C LEU A 4 -3.33 10.42 -13.81
N VAL A 5 -4.23 11.39 -13.92
CA VAL A 5 -4.53 12.37 -12.86
C VAL A 5 -5.06 11.66 -11.62
N SER A 6 -6.00 10.71 -11.79
CA SER A 6 -6.54 9.90 -10.70
C SER A 6 -5.45 9.09 -10.01
N PHE A 7 -4.55 8.47 -10.78
CA PHE A 7 -3.44 7.70 -10.23
C PHE A 7 -2.54 8.57 -9.34
N PHE A 8 -2.10 9.73 -9.81
CA PHE A 8 -1.20 10.60 -9.05
C PHE A 8 -1.88 11.35 -7.90
N LEU A 9 -3.14 11.81 -8.08
CA LEU A 9 -3.81 12.62 -7.08
C LEU A 9 -4.61 11.83 -6.06
N ALA A 10 -5.10 10.65 -6.40
CA ALA A 10 -5.97 9.89 -5.51
C ALA A 10 -5.44 8.49 -5.24
N GLN A 11 -5.25 7.67 -6.25
CA GLN A 11 -4.96 6.25 -6.06
C GLN A 11 -3.66 6.01 -5.32
N TRP A 12 -2.60 6.71 -5.71
CA TRP A 12 -1.29 6.51 -5.08
C TRP A 12 -1.26 6.93 -3.61
N TRP A 13 -1.80 8.11 -3.30
CA TRP A 13 -1.85 8.63 -1.93
C TRP A 13 -2.85 7.89 -1.04
N CYS A 14 -3.99 7.51 -1.60
CA CYS A 14 -5.08 6.94 -0.83
C CYS A 14 -4.94 5.43 -0.62
N SER A 15 -4.32 4.72 -1.57
CA SER A 15 -4.30 3.26 -1.57
C SER A 15 -2.97 2.65 -1.15
N TYR A 16 -1.86 3.36 -1.32
CA TYR A 16 -0.51 2.80 -1.15
C TYR A 16 0.32 3.47 -0.06
N TYR A 17 -0.28 4.22 0.82
CA TYR A 17 0.45 4.76 1.96
C TYR A 17 0.85 3.61 2.91
N PRO A 18 2.13 3.51 3.33
CA PRO A 18 2.58 2.46 4.25
C PRO A 18 1.75 2.46 5.54
N ALA A 19 1.26 1.31 5.94
CA ALA A 19 0.38 1.08 7.10
C ALA A 19 -1.04 1.68 6.99
N SER A 20 -1.46 2.17 5.82
CA SER A 20 -2.84 2.64 5.62
C SER A 20 -3.79 1.55 5.14
N GLU A 21 -3.26 0.52 4.51
CA GLU A 21 -4.07 -0.55 3.95
C GLU A 21 -4.51 -1.54 5.02
N PRO A 22 -5.77 -1.90 5.10
CA PRO A 22 -6.16 -3.10 5.80
C PRO A 22 -5.49 -4.32 5.14
N GLY A 23 -4.37 -4.76 5.66
CA GLY A 23 -3.64 -5.94 5.20
C GLY A 23 -2.45 -5.74 4.25
N GLY A 24 -2.19 -4.54 3.74
CA GLY A 24 -1.11 -4.30 2.76
C GLY A 24 0.12 -3.59 3.32
N GLY A 25 -0.01 -2.33 3.71
CA GLY A 25 1.10 -1.50 4.17
C GLY A 25 1.76 -1.99 5.43
N ALA A 26 1.03 -2.67 6.30
CA ALA A 26 1.58 -3.27 7.50
C ALA A 26 2.61 -4.38 7.22
N TYR A 27 2.63 -5.00 6.03
CA TYR A 27 3.70 -5.92 5.63
C TYR A 27 5.06 -5.23 5.55
N VAL A 28 5.10 -4.03 5.00
CA VAL A 28 6.33 -3.24 4.92
C VAL A 28 6.71 -2.76 6.33
N ALA A 29 5.75 -2.23 7.09
CA ALA A 29 5.98 -1.79 8.46
C ALA A 29 6.48 -2.91 9.37
N GLN A 30 5.91 -4.11 9.28
CA GLN A 30 6.37 -5.28 10.05
C GLN A 30 7.85 -5.60 9.78
N ARG A 31 8.29 -5.50 8.53
CA ARG A 31 9.69 -5.77 8.17
C ARG A 31 10.62 -4.66 8.64
N MET A 32 10.18 -3.41 8.56
CA MET A 32 10.91 -2.27 9.12
C MET A 32 11.10 -2.43 10.64
N LEU A 33 10.06 -2.83 11.36
CA LEU A 33 10.10 -3.05 12.80
C LEU A 33 10.93 -4.29 13.23
N ALA A 34 11.24 -5.19 12.31
CA ALA A 34 12.08 -6.36 12.56
C ALA A 34 13.59 -6.11 12.36
N THR A 35 13.97 -4.92 11.88
CA THR A 35 15.38 -4.53 11.71
C THR A 35 15.98 -4.01 13.01
N ARG A 36 17.31 -3.98 13.10
CA ARG A 36 18.04 -3.58 14.31
C ARG A 36 18.20 -2.08 14.43
N THR A 37 18.38 -1.40 13.29
CA THR A 37 18.64 0.04 13.21
C THR A 37 17.71 0.71 12.22
N GLU A 38 17.55 2.03 12.32
CA GLU A 38 16.76 2.83 11.38
C GLU A 38 17.33 2.77 9.95
N LYS A 39 18.67 2.73 9.85
CA LYS A 39 19.37 2.54 8.58
C LYS A 39 19.01 1.21 7.91
N GLU A 40 19.04 0.11 8.66
CA GLU A 40 18.63 -1.19 8.14
C GLU A 40 17.16 -1.18 7.68
N ALA A 41 16.26 -0.50 8.40
CA ALA A 41 14.86 -0.33 8.01
C ALA A 41 14.71 0.42 6.68
N GLN A 42 15.44 1.52 6.50
CA GLN A 42 15.43 2.31 5.27
C GLN A 42 15.99 1.50 4.09
N LEU A 43 17.13 0.83 4.27
CA LEU A 43 17.77 0.01 3.22
C LEU A 43 16.92 -1.20 2.85
N ALA A 44 16.31 -1.88 3.82
CA ALA A 44 15.40 -3.00 3.58
C ALA A 44 14.17 -2.57 2.77
N THR A 45 13.60 -1.40 3.11
CA THR A 45 12.46 -0.83 2.36
C THR A 45 12.87 -0.44 0.94
N LEU A 46 14.02 0.20 0.76
CA LEU A 46 14.55 0.55 -0.56
C LEU A 46 14.77 -0.70 -1.42
N TRP A 47 15.43 -1.72 -0.86
CA TRP A 47 15.67 -2.98 -1.54
C TRP A 47 14.37 -3.69 -1.91
N PHE A 48 13.42 -3.78 -0.96
CA PHE A 48 12.10 -4.33 -1.24
C PHE A 48 11.43 -3.61 -2.40
N THR A 49 11.45 -2.29 -2.42
CA THR A 49 10.81 -1.47 -3.45
C THR A 49 11.44 -1.70 -4.83
N VAL A 50 12.76 -1.72 -4.91
CA VAL A 50 13.48 -2.02 -6.16
C VAL A 50 13.18 -3.44 -6.65
N ALA A 51 13.31 -4.44 -5.78
CA ALA A 51 13.08 -5.83 -6.15
C ALA A 51 11.63 -6.08 -6.55
N HIS A 52 10.67 -5.51 -5.81
CA HIS A 52 9.25 -5.74 -6.02
C HIS A 52 8.70 -5.02 -7.26
N TYR A 53 9.09 -3.77 -7.51
CA TYR A 53 8.54 -2.98 -8.60
C TYR A 53 9.39 -2.96 -9.86
N ALA A 54 10.72 -2.99 -9.76
CA ALA A 54 11.59 -2.90 -10.92
C ALA A 54 12.06 -4.26 -11.47
N ILE A 55 12.19 -5.30 -10.63
CA ILE A 55 12.73 -6.60 -11.05
C ILE A 55 11.62 -7.65 -11.20
N ARG A 56 10.86 -7.87 -10.16
CA ARG A 56 9.88 -8.97 -10.05
C ARG A 56 8.78 -9.00 -11.12
N PRO A 57 8.24 -7.88 -11.63
CA PRO A 57 7.09 -7.91 -12.55
C PRO A 57 7.42 -8.43 -13.96
N TRP A 58 8.68 -8.38 -14.38
CA TRP A 58 9.06 -8.63 -15.78
C TRP A 58 8.71 -10.03 -16.29
N PRO A 59 8.92 -11.14 -15.57
CA PRO A 59 8.49 -12.44 -16.05
C PRO A 59 7.00 -12.50 -16.38
N TRP A 60 6.15 -11.87 -15.56
CA TRP A 60 4.70 -11.83 -15.78
C TRP A 60 4.31 -10.90 -16.92
N ILE A 61 4.95 -9.74 -17.02
CA ILE A 61 4.75 -8.81 -18.14
C ILE A 61 5.10 -9.49 -19.46
N VAL A 62 6.23 -10.20 -19.52
CA VAL A 62 6.64 -10.92 -20.75
C VAL A 62 5.61 -11.99 -21.10
N VAL A 63 5.16 -12.81 -20.14
CA VAL A 63 4.10 -13.80 -20.41
C VAL A 63 2.82 -13.12 -20.87
N ALA A 64 2.40 -12.04 -20.23
CA ALA A 64 1.20 -11.29 -20.64
C ALA A 64 1.34 -10.74 -22.07
N LEU A 65 2.51 -10.27 -22.48
CA LEU A 65 2.77 -9.84 -23.86
C LEU A 65 2.73 -11.00 -24.85
N CYS A 66 3.25 -12.17 -24.46
CA CYS A 66 3.12 -13.38 -25.29
C CYS A 66 1.63 -13.75 -25.49
N THR A 67 0.78 -13.62 -24.47
CA THR A 67 -0.65 -13.91 -24.60
C THR A 67 -1.35 -13.00 -25.61
N VAL A 68 -0.92 -11.74 -25.74
CA VAL A 68 -1.45 -10.82 -26.76
C VAL A 68 -1.20 -11.34 -28.18
N VAL A 69 -0.06 -11.98 -28.40
CA VAL A 69 0.30 -12.55 -29.72
C VAL A 69 -0.35 -13.92 -29.92
N LEU A 70 -0.40 -14.75 -28.87
CA LEU A 70 -0.91 -16.13 -28.97
C LEU A 70 -2.43 -16.20 -29.04
N TYR A 71 -3.13 -15.26 -28.40
CA TYR A 71 -4.59 -15.25 -28.30
C TYR A 71 -5.18 -13.88 -28.71
N PRO A 72 -4.94 -13.39 -29.93
CA PRO A 72 -5.41 -12.08 -30.38
C PRO A 72 -6.94 -11.95 -30.33
N GLN A 73 -7.68 -13.06 -30.45
CA GLN A 73 -9.15 -13.11 -30.36
C GLN A 73 -9.69 -12.77 -28.96
N HIS A 74 -8.89 -12.85 -27.92
CA HIS A 74 -9.27 -12.48 -26.56
C HIS A 74 -9.05 -11.00 -26.27
N ILE A 75 -8.27 -10.33 -27.12
CA ILE A 75 -7.93 -8.92 -26.99
C ILE A 75 -9.00 -8.07 -27.67
N GLY A 76 -9.54 -7.08 -26.93
CA GLY A 76 -10.58 -6.20 -27.49
C GLY A 76 -11.95 -6.87 -27.66
N SER A 77 -12.17 -8.06 -27.09
CA SER A 77 -13.47 -8.69 -27.07
C SER A 77 -14.49 -7.74 -26.41
N THR A 78 -15.64 -7.59 -27.05
CA THR A 78 -16.81 -6.85 -26.54
C THR A 78 -17.81 -7.75 -25.83
N ALA A 79 -17.46 -9.04 -25.66
CA ALA A 79 -18.31 -10.01 -24.97
C ALA A 79 -18.57 -9.58 -23.52
N GLU A 80 -19.73 -9.92 -23.00
CA GLU A 80 -20.14 -9.62 -21.63
C GLU A 80 -19.13 -10.13 -20.57
N ASN A 81 -18.47 -11.25 -20.86
CA ASN A 81 -17.44 -11.88 -20.04
C ASN A 81 -15.99 -11.62 -20.53
N ALA A 82 -15.76 -10.55 -21.28
CA ALA A 82 -14.42 -10.25 -21.87
C ALA A 82 -13.30 -10.23 -20.82
N ARG A 83 -13.56 -9.68 -19.64
CA ARG A 83 -12.56 -9.65 -18.55
C ARG A 83 -12.19 -11.04 -18.06
N GLN A 84 -13.17 -11.90 -17.84
CA GLN A 84 -12.92 -13.29 -17.39
C GLN A 84 -12.11 -14.05 -18.45
N ILE A 85 -12.43 -13.87 -19.73
CA ILE A 85 -11.68 -14.48 -20.83
C ILE A 85 -10.22 -14.02 -20.82
N GLN A 86 -9.97 -12.72 -20.63
CA GLN A 86 -8.61 -12.17 -20.56
C GLN A 86 -7.84 -12.66 -19.34
N GLU A 87 -8.47 -12.76 -18.17
CA GLU A 87 -7.86 -13.30 -16.95
C GLU A 87 -7.50 -14.80 -17.11
N LEU A 88 -8.36 -15.58 -17.76
CA LEU A 88 -8.10 -17.00 -18.05
C LEU A 88 -7.02 -17.22 -19.11
N THR A 89 -6.70 -16.20 -19.93
CA THR A 89 -5.71 -16.34 -21.01
C THR A 89 -4.32 -16.74 -20.49
N TYR A 90 -3.93 -16.25 -19.30
CA TYR A 90 -2.69 -16.67 -18.65
C TYR A 90 -2.70 -18.16 -18.33
N ILE A 91 -3.79 -18.68 -17.77
CA ILE A 91 -3.95 -20.11 -17.45
C ILE A 91 -3.93 -20.94 -18.73
N ASN A 92 -4.64 -20.51 -19.77
CA ASN A 92 -4.63 -21.19 -21.08
C ASN A 92 -3.21 -21.27 -21.65
N THR A 93 -2.41 -20.20 -21.51
CA THR A 93 -1.00 -20.21 -21.94
C THR A 93 -0.20 -21.27 -21.20
N VAL A 94 -0.41 -21.43 -19.90
CA VAL A 94 0.26 -22.49 -19.12
C VAL A 94 -0.17 -23.87 -19.59
N VAL A 95 -1.47 -24.09 -19.82
CA VAL A 95 -2.02 -25.38 -20.25
C VAL A 95 -1.55 -25.76 -21.65
N ASP A 96 -1.56 -24.81 -22.58
CA ASP A 96 -1.28 -25.10 -24.02
C ASP A 96 0.21 -25.22 -24.33
N TYR A 97 1.07 -24.52 -23.58
CA TYR A 97 2.51 -24.44 -23.94
C TYR A 97 3.47 -25.05 -22.93
N MET A 98 3.01 -25.40 -21.70
CA MET A 98 3.90 -26.04 -20.74
C MET A 98 3.92 -27.56 -20.87
N PRO A 99 5.10 -28.20 -20.92
CA PRO A 99 5.21 -29.67 -20.79
C PRO A 99 4.65 -30.13 -19.43
N ALA A 100 4.10 -31.35 -19.39
CA ALA A 100 3.38 -31.92 -18.26
C ALA A 100 4.15 -31.79 -16.91
N GLY A 101 5.45 -32.06 -16.88
CA GLY A 101 6.25 -31.93 -15.65
C GLY A 101 6.35 -30.47 -15.15
N TRP A 102 6.58 -29.51 -16.03
CA TRP A 102 6.63 -28.10 -15.71
C TRP A 102 5.27 -27.53 -15.34
N MET A 103 4.20 -28.06 -15.94
CA MET A 103 2.82 -27.71 -15.53
C MET A 103 2.58 -28.10 -14.08
N GLY A 104 3.02 -29.29 -13.65
CA GLY A 104 2.92 -29.71 -12.25
C GLY A 104 3.67 -28.78 -11.28
N VAL A 105 4.89 -28.36 -11.66
CA VAL A 105 5.68 -27.38 -10.89
C VAL A 105 4.94 -26.03 -10.82
N MET A 106 4.35 -25.56 -11.91
CA MET A 106 3.61 -24.30 -11.94
C MET A 106 2.36 -24.34 -11.06
N VAL A 107 1.59 -25.44 -11.12
CA VAL A 107 0.44 -25.64 -10.22
C VAL A 107 0.87 -25.64 -8.76
N ALA A 108 1.93 -26.37 -8.42
CA ALA A 108 2.47 -26.38 -7.06
C ALA A 108 2.92 -24.98 -6.61
N PHE A 109 3.57 -24.22 -7.50
CA PHE A 109 3.96 -22.83 -7.25
C PHE A 109 2.75 -21.92 -6.98
N LEU A 110 1.72 -22.00 -7.81
CA LEU A 110 0.49 -21.22 -7.63
C LEU A 110 -0.23 -21.58 -6.32
N CYS A 111 -0.30 -22.87 -5.98
CA CYS A 111 -0.83 -23.32 -4.70
C CYS A 111 -0.02 -22.78 -3.52
N ALA A 112 1.31 -22.87 -3.59
CA ALA A 112 2.18 -22.35 -2.53
C ALA A 112 2.04 -20.82 -2.36
N ALA A 113 1.97 -20.07 -3.46
CA ALA A 113 1.75 -18.63 -3.44
C ALA A 113 0.38 -18.26 -2.83
N PHE A 114 -0.67 -18.99 -3.21
CA PHE A 114 -2.01 -18.83 -2.63
C PHE A 114 -2.00 -19.11 -1.13
N MET A 115 -1.47 -20.26 -0.71
CA MET A 115 -1.41 -20.64 0.71
C MET A 115 -0.64 -19.62 1.54
N SER A 116 0.51 -19.18 1.07
CA SER A 116 1.34 -18.17 1.75
C SER A 116 0.58 -16.85 1.98
N THR A 117 -0.17 -16.41 0.97
CA THR A 117 -0.93 -15.16 1.05
C THR A 117 -2.13 -15.29 1.97
N VAL A 118 -2.93 -16.35 1.80
CA VAL A 118 -4.15 -16.59 2.57
C VAL A 118 -3.81 -16.79 4.05
N ASP A 119 -2.81 -17.63 4.37
CA ASP A 119 -2.37 -17.86 5.75
C ASP A 119 -2.01 -16.54 6.45
N THR A 120 -1.23 -15.70 5.80
CA THR A 120 -0.81 -14.42 6.39
C THR A 120 -2.01 -13.49 6.65
N HIS A 121 -2.93 -13.35 5.69
CA HIS A 121 -4.09 -12.46 5.86
C HIS A 121 -5.07 -12.99 6.92
N LEU A 122 -5.30 -14.30 6.96
CA LEU A 122 -6.15 -14.91 7.98
C LEU A 122 -5.57 -14.77 9.39
N ASN A 123 -4.27 -14.99 9.55
CA ASN A 123 -3.57 -14.79 10.82
C ASN A 123 -3.65 -13.32 11.29
N TRP A 124 -3.46 -12.38 10.39
CA TRP A 124 -3.58 -10.96 10.71
C TRP A 124 -5.00 -10.56 11.09
N GLY A 125 -5.98 -10.92 10.27
CA GLY A 125 -7.38 -10.65 10.56
C GLY A 125 -7.80 -11.25 11.91
N ALA A 126 -7.38 -12.49 12.20
CA ALA A 126 -7.63 -13.13 13.48
C ALA A 126 -6.92 -12.40 14.64
N SER A 127 -5.70 -11.91 14.45
CA SER A 127 -5.00 -11.13 15.46
C SER A 127 -5.75 -9.85 15.83
N TYR A 128 -6.21 -9.07 14.86
CA TYR A 128 -7.00 -7.88 15.09
C TYR A 128 -8.32 -8.19 15.82
N LEU A 129 -9.07 -9.19 15.35
CA LEU A 129 -10.35 -9.54 15.96
C LEU A 129 -10.19 -10.13 17.35
N VAL A 130 -9.14 -10.93 17.60
CA VAL A 130 -8.99 -11.60 18.89
C VAL A 130 -8.17 -10.77 19.87
N ARG A 131 -7.02 -10.22 19.49
CA ARG A 131 -6.16 -9.47 20.43
C ARG A 131 -6.67 -8.07 20.68
N ASP A 132 -7.06 -7.34 19.63
CA ASP A 132 -7.42 -5.94 19.76
C ASP A 132 -8.89 -5.74 20.17
N PHE A 133 -9.78 -6.66 19.78
CA PHE A 133 -11.20 -6.54 20.08
C PHE A 133 -11.67 -7.53 21.15
N TYR A 134 -11.59 -8.84 20.90
CA TYR A 134 -12.16 -9.86 21.80
C TYR A 134 -11.49 -9.89 23.17
N ALA A 135 -10.16 -9.94 23.21
CA ALA A 135 -9.38 -9.94 24.46
C ALA A 135 -9.49 -8.63 25.23
N ARG A 136 -9.64 -7.52 24.51
CA ARG A 136 -9.68 -6.18 25.14
C ARG A 136 -11.07 -5.83 25.67
N PHE A 137 -12.15 -6.15 24.94
CA PHE A 137 -13.48 -5.67 25.25
C PHE A 137 -14.45 -6.75 25.73
N TRP A 138 -14.37 -7.99 25.22
CA TRP A 138 -15.34 -9.03 25.51
C TRP A 138 -14.89 -10.03 26.57
N ARG A 139 -13.66 -10.50 26.50
CA ARG A 139 -13.11 -11.52 27.41
C ARG A 139 -11.69 -11.19 27.81
N PRO A 140 -11.46 -10.14 28.61
CA PRO A 140 -10.13 -9.79 29.12
C PRO A 140 -9.67 -10.84 30.16
N GLY A 141 -8.34 -11.02 30.23
CA GLY A 141 -7.72 -11.86 31.28
C GLY A 141 -7.88 -13.37 31.12
N GLN A 142 -8.25 -13.86 29.94
CA GLN A 142 -8.28 -15.30 29.67
C GLN A 142 -6.87 -15.85 29.43
N SER A 143 -6.74 -17.19 29.49
CA SER A 143 -5.46 -17.85 29.21
C SER A 143 -5.05 -17.71 27.75
N GLU A 144 -3.74 -17.77 27.47
CA GLU A 144 -3.22 -17.76 26.10
C GLU A 144 -3.78 -18.92 25.25
N ALA A 145 -3.98 -20.09 25.84
CA ALA A 145 -4.62 -21.22 25.17
C ALA A 145 -6.04 -20.89 24.69
N HIS A 146 -6.83 -20.15 25.49
CA HIS A 146 -8.14 -19.67 25.11
C HIS A 146 -8.09 -18.73 23.90
N TYR A 147 -7.16 -17.77 23.87
CA TYR A 147 -7.02 -16.85 22.74
C TYR A 147 -6.53 -17.54 21.48
N VAL A 148 -5.69 -18.57 21.61
CA VAL A 148 -5.25 -19.41 20.46
C VAL A 148 -6.47 -20.15 19.85
N VAL A 149 -7.34 -20.73 20.68
CA VAL A 149 -8.57 -21.39 20.18
C VAL A 149 -9.51 -20.38 19.53
N ALA A 150 -9.71 -19.22 20.16
CA ALA A 150 -10.52 -18.14 19.57
C ALA A 150 -9.97 -17.69 18.21
N SER A 151 -8.63 -17.52 18.09
CA SER A 151 -7.99 -17.17 16.82
C SER A 151 -8.23 -18.22 15.73
N ARG A 152 -8.12 -19.49 16.06
CA ARG A 152 -8.42 -20.59 15.10
C ARG A 152 -9.87 -20.55 14.62
N VAL A 153 -10.83 -20.32 15.52
CA VAL A 153 -12.24 -20.20 15.16
C VAL A 153 -12.46 -19.01 14.24
N VAL A 154 -11.89 -17.86 14.56
CA VAL A 154 -11.97 -16.64 13.73
C VAL A 154 -11.34 -16.88 12.37
N MET A 155 -10.15 -17.51 12.28
CA MET A 155 -9.51 -17.84 11.00
C MET A 155 -10.41 -18.71 10.11
N VAL A 156 -10.97 -19.78 10.66
CA VAL A 156 -11.87 -20.68 9.90
C VAL A 156 -13.11 -19.93 9.44
N THR A 157 -13.75 -19.17 10.33
CA THR A 157 -14.94 -18.39 10.00
C THR A 157 -14.67 -17.36 8.92
N THR A 158 -13.55 -16.64 9.03
CA THR A 158 -13.12 -15.64 8.02
C THR A 158 -12.79 -16.32 6.69
N ALA A 159 -12.11 -17.46 6.70
CA ALA A 159 -11.82 -18.23 5.48
C ALA A 159 -13.09 -18.67 4.77
N VAL A 160 -14.08 -19.20 5.50
CA VAL A 160 -15.38 -19.58 4.93
C VAL A 160 -16.12 -18.37 4.38
N ALA A 161 -16.16 -17.27 5.14
CA ALA A 161 -16.79 -16.03 4.67
C ALA A 161 -16.12 -15.49 3.39
N ALA A 162 -14.79 -15.49 3.34
CA ALA A 162 -14.03 -15.09 2.17
C ALA A 162 -14.32 -15.98 0.95
N ALA A 163 -14.42 -17.30 1.14
CA ALA A 163 -14.79 -18.23 0.08
C ALA A 163 -16.22 -17.96 -0.45
N LEU A 164 -17.17 -17.70 0.44
CA LEU A 164 -18.55 -17.36 0.04
C LEU A 164 -18.59 -16.03 -0.74
N VAL A 165 -17.86 -15.01 -0.29
CA VAL A 165 -17.76 -13.74 -1.02
C VAL A 165 -17.14 -13.96 -2.40
N ALA A 166 -16.05 -14.73 -2.50
CA ALA A 166 -15.42 -15.04 -3.77
C ALA A 166 -16.32 -15.81 -4.73
N MET A 167 -17.15 -16.73 -4.21
CA MET A 167 -18.04 -17.55 -5.04
C MET A 167 -19.30 -16.83 -5.51
N PHE A 168 -19.84 -15.90 -4.71
CA PHE A 168 -21.18 -15.34 -4.95
C PHE A 168 -21.20 -13.85 -5.24
N LEU A 169 -20.14 -13.11 -4.92
CA LEU A 169 -20.12 -11.64 -5.01
C LEU A 169 -19.03 -11.10 -5.92
N ILE A 170 -18.02 -11.90 -6.31
CA ILE A 170 -16.89 -11.43 -7.11
C ILE A 170 -16.89 -12.19 -8.44
N GLU A 171 -17.06 -11.47 -9.54
CA GLU A 171 -17.10 -12.05 -10.88
C GLU A 171 -15.71 -12.07 -11.54
N SER A 172 -14.85 -11.10 -11.21
CA SER A 172 -13.51 -10.99 -11.75
C SER A 172 -12.50 -10.45 -10.74
N ILE A 173 -11.21 -10.71 -10.96
CA ILE A 173 -10.11 -10.14 -10.18
C ILE A 173 -10.12 -8.60 -10.28
N GLY A 174 -10.45 -8.09 -11.47
CA GLY A 174 -10.57 -6.65 -11.70
C GLY A 174 -11.66 -6.00 -10.85
N ASP A 175 -12.78 -6.69 -10.62
CA ASP A 175 -13.87 -6.20 -9.78
C ASP A 175 -13.48 -6.19 -8.30
N ALA A 176 -12.86 -7.28 -7.84
CA ALA A 176 -12.30 -7.35 -6.48
C ALA A 176 -11.33 -6.20 -6.21
N ASN A 177 -10.39 -5.97 -7.12
CA ASN A 177 -9.42 -4.88 -7.01
C ASN A 177 -10.09 -3.50 -6.97
N ARG A 178 -11.11 -3.28 -7.81
CA ARG A 178 -11.86 -2.01 -7.85
C ARG A 178 -12.59 -1.73 -6.55
N ILE A 179 -13.21 -2.75 -5.94
CA ILE A 179 -13.87 -2.65 -4.63
C ILE A 179 -12.83 -2.29 -3.55
N LEU A 180 -11.70 -3.01 -3.50
CA LEU A 180 -10.63 -2.77 -2.53
C LEU A 180 -10.03 -1.37 -2.66
N VAL A 181 -9.69 -0.95 -3.87
CA VAL A 181 -9.14 0.40 -4.13
C VAL A 181 -10.17 1.48 -3.76
N GLY A 182 -11.45 1.24 -4.04
CA GLY A 182 -12.53 2.13 -3.63
C GLY A 182 -12.63 2.28 -2.11
N TRP A 183 -12.57 1.20 -1.37
CA TRP A 183 -12.61 1.23 0.10
C TRP A 183 -11.41 1.92 0.73
N MET A 184 -10.26 1.87 0.07
CA MET A 184 -9.05 2.56 0.54
C MET A 184 -9.01 4.04 0.13
N ALA A 185 -9.88 4.47 -0.79
CA ALA A 185 -9.91 5.85 -1.28
C ALA A 185 -10.20 6.84 -0.13
N GLY A 186 -9.30 7.78 0.07
CA GLY A 186 -9.40 8.80 1.12
C GLY A 186 -8.80 8.41 2.48
N ILE A 187 -8.55 7.13 2.77
CA ILE A 187 -7.97 6.71 4.05
C ILE A 187 -6.48 7.09 4.14
N GLY A 188 -5.72 6.97 3.06
CA GLY A 188 -4.28 7.21 3.07
C GLY A 188 -3.90 8.62 3.52
N LEU A 189 -4.73 9.63 3.22
CA LEU A 189 -4.44 11.01 3.58
C LEU A 189 -4.49 11.25 5.10
N VAL A 190 -5.38 10.59 5.85
CA VAL A 190 -5.41 10.72 7.32
C VAL A 190 -4.12 10.21 7.94
N PHE A 191 -3.57 9.10 7.44
CA PHE A 191 -2.30 8.56 7.92
C PHE A 191 -1.09 9.43 7.55
N ALA A 192 -1.09 10.02 6.36
CA ALA A 192 -0.05 10.97 5.97
C ALA A 192 -0.11 12.26 6.80
N LEU A 193 -1.31 12.84 6.95
CA LEU A 193 -1.48 14.12 7.62
C LEU A 193 -1.21 14.07 9.12
N ARG A 194 -1.29 12.92 9.79
CA ARG A 194 -0.93 12.82 11.22
C ARG A 194 0.52 13.26 11.51
N PHE A 195 1.42 13.15 10.56
CA PHE A 195 2.80 13.63 10.71
C PHE A 195 2.94 15.14 10.47
N TYR A 196 1.94 15.78 9.87
CA TYR A 196 1.95 17.21 9.57
C TYR A 196 0.92 17.99 10.36
N TRP A 197 -0.12 17.34 10.88
CA TRP A 197 -1.22 17.98 11.59
C TRP A 197 -1.54 17.26 12.91
N TRP A 198 -1.13 17.88 14.02
CA TRP A 198 -1.22 17.34 15.37
C TRP A 198 -2.66 17.03 15.85
N ARG A 199 -3.67 17.63 15.21
CA ARG A 199 -5.07 17.48 15.61
C ARG A 199 -5.72 16.19 15.13
N VAL A 200 -5.09 15.47 14.21
CA VAL A 200 -5.56 14.15 13.76
C VAL A 200 -5.60 13.20 14.96
N ASN A 201 -6.76 12.58 15.16
CA ASN A 201 -7.05 11.72 16.31
C ASN A 201 -7.70 10.39 15.87
N ALA A 202 -8.03 9.51 16.83
CA ALA A 202 -8.66 8.23 16.54
C ALA A 202 -10.00 8.37 15.78
N TRP A 203 -10.80 9.39 16.05
CA TRP A 203 -12.05 9.64 15.35
C TRP A 203 -11.84 10.05 13.89
N SER A 204 -10.73 10.71 13.57
CA SER A 204 -10.33 11.01 12.19
C SER A 204 -10.14 9.75 11.39
N GLU A 205 -9.44 8.77 11.95
CA GLU A 205 -9.16 7.48 11.32
C GLU A 205 -10.43 6.63 11.20
N ILE A 206 -11.19 6.47 12.27
CA ILE A 206 -12.45 5.71 12.27
C ILE A 206 -13.43 6.29 11.25
N SER A 207 -13.60 7.61 11.24
CA SER A 207 -14.53 8.25 10.29
C SER A 207 -14.07 8.13 8.85
N ALA A 208 -12.75 8.19 8.58
CA ALA A 208 -12.21 7.94 7.26
C ALA A 208 -12.49 6.51 6.78
N MET A 209 -12.25 5.50 7.63
CA MET A 209 -12.48 4.10 7.30
C MET A 209 -13.97 3.80 7.06
N VAL A 210 -14.84 4.24 7.96
CA VAL A 210 -16.29 4.00 7.85
C VAL A 210 -16.85 4.73 6.63
N SER A 211 -16.50 6.01 6.46
CA SER A 211 -17.00 6.79 5.31
C SER A 211 -16.46 6.28 3.98
N ALA A 212 -15.24 5.74 3.92
CA ALA A 212 -14.70 5.15 2.69
C ALA A 212 -15.54 3.97 2.22
N VAL A 213 -15.92 3.06 3.12
CA VAL A 213 -16.80 1.93 2.77
C VAL A 213 -18.19 2.41 2.35
N VAL A 214 -18.81 3.30 3.12
CA VAL A 214 -20.16 3.79 2.86
C VAL A 214 -20.23 4.61 1.57
N VAL A 215 -19.34 5.59 1.42
CA VAL A 215 -19.33 6.50 0.26
C VAL A 215 -19.04 5.71 -1.02
N ASN A 216 -18.02 4.84 -1.02
CA ASN A 216 -17.70 4.07 -2.20
C ASN A 216 -18.78 3.02 -2.50
N GLY A 217 -19.42 2.44 -1.49
CA GLY A 217 -20.61 1.61 -1.68
C GLY A 217 -21.74 2.36 -2.39
N ILE A 218 -22.08 3.56 -1.93
CA ILE A 218 -23.07 4.42 -2.57
C ILE A 218 -22.69 4.78 -4.02
N LEU A 219 -21.42 5.16 -4.23
CA LEU A 219 -20.94 5.52 -5.57
C LEU A 219 -21.01 4.33 -6.54
N GLN A 220 -20.65 3.13 -6.12
CA GLN A 220 -20.69 1.95 -6.96
C GLN A 220 -22.13 1.45 -7.22
N LEU A 221 -23.01 1.48 -6.22
CA LEU A 221 -24.36 0.92 -6.35
C LEU A 221 -25.34 1.89 -7.00
N TRP A 222 -25.16 3.20 -6.84
CA TRP A 222 -26.18 4.18 -7.24
C TRP A 222 -25.69 5.23 -8.23
N VAL A 223 -24.39 5.50 -8.30
CA VAL A 223 -23.83 6.56 -9.18
C VAL A 223 -23.16 5.98 -10.41
N ALA A 224 -22.55 4.80 -10.31
CA ALA A 224 -21.77 4.21 -11.40
C ALA A 224 -22.56 4.01 -12.69
N ASP A 225 -23.85 3.63 -12.56
CA ASP A 225 -24.74 3.31 -13.70
C ASP A 225 -25.63 4.49 -14.13
N GLN A 226 -25.38 5.70 -13.59
CA GLN A 226 -26.19 6.85 -13.96
C GLN A 226 -25.88 7.33 -15.38
N VAL A 227 -26.92 7.62 -16.15
CA VAL A 227 -26.85 8.05 -17.56
C VAL A 227 -25.99 9.31 -17.72
N TRP A 228 -26.18 10.30 -16.84
CA TRP A 228 -25.40 11.55 -16.88
C TRP A 228 -23.90 11.32 -16.76
N LEU A 229 -23.47 10.32 -15.93
CA LEU A 229 -22.05 9.99 -15.76
C LEU A 229 -21.50 9.28 -17.02
N ALA A 230 -22.32 8.43 -17.64
CA ALA A 230 -21.94 7.75 -18.87
C ALA A 230 -21.83 8.73 -20.05
N GLU A 231 -22.69 9.74 -20.10
CA GLU A 231 -22.64 10.81 -21.11
C GLU A 231 -21.44 11.76 -20.89
N ALA A 232 -21.18 12.15 -19.63
CA ALA A 232 -20.06 13.03 -19.28
C ALA A 232 -18.69 12.35 -19.45
N VAL A 233 -18.61 11.05 -19.17
CA VAL A 233 -17.39 10.25 -19.23
C VAL A 233 -17.66 8.94 -19.96
N PRO A 234 -17.62 8.93 -21.31
CA PRO A 234 -17.97 7.75 -22.10
C PRO A 234 -17.10 6.53 -21.85
N ASN A 235 -15.82 6.73 -21.54
CA ASN A 235 -14.87 5.65 -21.29
C ASN A 235 -15.07 5.04 -19.91
N ALA A 236 -15.31 3.73 -19.83
CA ALA A 236 -15.56 3.01 -18.58
C ALA A 236 -14.39 3.07 -17.58
N SER A 237 -13.15 3.03 -18.08
CA SER A 237 -11.96 3.15 -17.22
C SER A 237 -11.82 4.55 -16.60
N ASP A 238 -12.12 5.59 -17.38
CA ASP A 238 -12.12 6.97 -16.92
C ASP A 238 -13.26 7.22 -15.91
N ARG A 239 -14.44 6.58 -16.10
CA ARG A 239 -15.53 6.63 -15.11
C ARG A 239 -15.10 6.05 -13.76
N SER A 240 -14.44 4.90 -13.75
CA SER A 240 -13.92 4.31 -12.52
C SER A 240 -12.93 5.24 -11.82
N ALA A 241 -12.07 5.92 -12.57
CA ALA A 241 -11.14 6.90 -12.04
C ALA A 241 -11.83 8.14 -11.46
N VAL A 242 -12.89 8.63 -12.13
CA VAL A 242 -13.71 9.75 -11.62
C VAL A 242 -14.42 9.36 -10.33
N LEU A 243 -15.04 8.19 -10.26
CA LEU A 243 -15.70 7.69 -9.06
C LEU A 243 -14.72 7.57 -7.89
N LEU A 244 -13.50 7.08 -8.14
CA LEU A 244 -12.44 7.00 -7.14
C LEU A 244 -12.06 8.40 -6.60
N MET A 245 -11.87 9.37 -7.48
CA MET A 245 -11.55 10.75 -7.07
C MET A 245 -12.70 11.40 -6.29
N MET A 246 -13.95 11.19 -6.72
CA MET A 246 -15.13 11.66 -6.00
C MET A 246 -15.22 11.04 -4.60
N GLY A 247 -15.04 9.72 -4.51
CA GLY A 247 -15.01 9.00 -3.24
C GLY A 247 -13.93 9.53 -2.31
N ALA A 248 -12.70 9.66 -2.80
CA ALA A 248 -11.59 10.20 -2.03
C ALA A 248 -11.87 11.64 -1.55
N ALA A 249 -12.42 12.51 -2.40
CA ALA A 249 -12.75 13.88 -2.04
C ALA A 249 -13.81 13.94 -0.93
N VAL A 250 -14.90 13.20 -1.08
CA VAL A 250 -15.99 13.16 -0.08
C VAL A 250 -15.49 12.58 1.25
N VAL A 251 -14.77 11.48 1.23
CA VAL A 251 -14.18 10.87 2.43
C VAL A 251 -13.25 11.83 3.15
N ASN A 252 -12.40 12.55 2.41
CA ASN A 252 -11.50 13.55 3.00
C ASN A 252 -12.27 14.70 3.65
N VAL A 253 -13.33 15.20 3.04
CA VAL A 253 -14.20 16.23 3.65
C VAL A 253 -14.84 15.73 4.95
N ILE A 254 -15.35 14.49 4.95
CA ILE A 254 -16.01 13.91 6.12
C ILE A 254 -15.03 13.78 7.29
N TRP A 255 -13.89 13.11 7.11
CA TRP A 255 -12.98 12.90 8.24
C TRP A 255 -12.31 14.20 8.71
N ILE A 256 -12.03 15.16 7.83
CA ILE A 256 -11.55 16.49 8.23
C ILE A 256 -12.61 17.20 9.06
N GLY A 257 -13.88 17.14 8.63
CA GLY A 257 -15.00 17.67 9.39
C GLY A 257 -15.12 17.05 10.77
N VAL A 258 -15.01 15.73 10.88
CA VAL A 258 -15.01 15.00 12.16
C VAL A 258 -13.82 15.42 13.02
N THR A 259 -12.62 15.52 12.45
CA THR A 259 -11.41 15.98 13.17
C THR A 259 -11.58 17.36 13.78
N LEU A 260 -12.21 18.27 13.05
CA LEU A 260 -12.43 19.64 13.52
C LEU A 260 -13.49 19.72 14.63
N ASN A 261 -14.46 18.80 14.63
CA ASN A 261 -15.57 18.76 15.60
C ASN A 261 -15.32 17.80 16.78
N THR A 262 -14.23 17.06 16.79
CA THR A 262 -13.85 16.17 17.91
C THR A 262 -12.71 16.77 18.73
N SER A 263 -12.61 16.37 20.00
CA SER A 263 -11.50 16.76 20.84
C SER A 263 -10.19 16.15 20.36
N PRO A 264 -9.08 16.90 20.35
CA PRO A 264 -7.77 16.32 20.06
C PRO A 264 -7.38 15.29 21.12
N GLU A 265 -6.34 14.52 20.84
CA GLU A 265 -5.74 13.59 21.80
C GLU A 265 -5.21 14.33 23.03
N SER A 266 -5.07 13.60 24.16
CA SER A 266 -4.59 14.20 25.41
C SER A 266 -3.18 14.78 25.25
N PRO A 267 -2.85 15.87 25.95
CA PRO A 267 -1.51 16.47 25.89
C PRO A 267 -0.40 15.46 26.19
N GLU A 268 -0.62 14.53 27.12
CA GLU A 268 0.32 13.50 27.49
C GLU A 268 0.58 12.51 26.32
N THR A 269 -0.49 12.13 25.61
CA THR A 269 -0.41 11.25 24.42
C THR A 269 0.35 11.95 23.30
N LEU A 270 0.04 13.22 23.03
CA LEU A 270 0.71 14.01 22.00
C LEU A 270 2.20 14.19 22.30
N GLN A 271 2.56 14.52 23.56
CA GLN A 271 3.95 14.67 23.97
C GLN A 271 4.72 13.34 23.89
N ARG A 272 4.11 12.23 24.32
CA ARG A 272 4.70 10.89 24.21
C ARG A 272 4.94 10.52 22.76
N PHE A 273 3.98 10.77 21.89
CA PHE A 273 4.13 10.54 20.45
C PHE A 273 5.25 11.40 19.87
N TYR A 274 5.28 12.70 20.22
CA TYR A 274 6.30 13.60 19.70
C TYR A 274 7.71 13.22 20.12
N ARG A 275 7.93 12.85 21.39
CA ARG A 275 9.24 12.41 21.88
C ARG A 275 9.77 11.18 21.12
N ARG A 276 8.87 10.30 20.66
CA ARG A 276 9.24 9.04 19.99
C ARG A 276 9.37 9.17 18.49
N VAL A 277 8.53 9.96 17.85
CA VAL A 277 8.38 10.00 16.38
C VAL A 277 8.97 11.27 15.78
N ARG A 278 9.00 12.38 16.53
CA ARG A 278 9.50 13.70 16.11
C ARG A 278 8.98 14.15 14.73
N PRO A 279 7.66 14.20 14.50
CA PRO A 279 7.12 14.55 13.21
C PRO A 279 7.53 15.96 12.78
N PRO A 280 7.95 16.18 11.48
CA PRO A 280 8.54 17.45 11.03
C PRO A 280 7.51 18.53 10.71
N GLY A 281 6.21 18.24 10.82
CA GLY A 281 5.13 19.17 10.48
C GLY A 281 5.13 20.43 11.35
N ARG A 282 5.02 21.60 10.73
CA ARG A 282 5.02 22.90 11.45
C ARG A 282 3.94 22.99 12.54
N SER A 283 2.82 22.33 12.39
CA SER A 283 1.74 22.31 13.36
C SER A 283 2.12 21.62 14.69
N TRP A 284 3.16 20.79 14.70
CA TRP A 284 3.67 20.10 15.88
C TRP A 284 4.59 20.94 16.76
N LYS A 285 4.99 22.14 16.31
CA LYS A 285 5.95 22.99 17.03
C LYS A 285 5.56 23.28 18.49
N HIS A 286 4.28 23.50 18.76
CA HIS A 286 3.82 23.76 20.13
C HIS A 286 3.86 22.50 21.01
N VAL A 287 3.60 21.32 20.44
CA VAL A 287 3.70 20.05 21.16
C VAL A 287 5.16 19.73 21.47
N ALA A 288 6.08 19.99 20.52
CA ALA A 288 7.51 19.86 20.72
C ALA A 288 7.99 20.70 21.93
N ALA A 289 7.59 21.96 21.96
CA ALA A 289 7.92 22.87 23.07
C ALA A 289 7.38 22.36 24.42
N GLN A 290 6.15 21.85 24.45
CA GLN A 290 5.55 21.25 25.66
C GLN A 290 6.23 19.94 26.07
N ALA A 291 6.75 19.18 25.10
CA ALA A 291 7.48 17.94 25.34
C ALA A 291 8.94 18.17 25.80
N GLY A 292 9.43 19.43 25.75
CA GLY A 292 10.82 19.76 26.07
C GLY A 292 11.84 19.25 25.05
N VAL A 293 11.42 19.05 23.79
CA VAL A 293 12.26 18.53 22.71
C VAL A 293 12.35 19.55 21.59
N GLU A 294 13.50 19.66 20.94
CA GLU A 294 13.66 20.53 19.77
C GLU A 294 12.75 20.08 18.64
N HIS A 295 12.14 21.06 17.95
CA HIS A 295 11.25 20.76 16.83
C HIS A 295 12.05 20.34 15.61
N GLU A 296 11.82 19.11 15.15
CA GLU A 296 12.37 18.57 13.91
C GLU A 296 11.88 19.39 12.71
N ARG A 297 12.78 19.77 11.84
CA ARG A 297 12.45 20.51 10.63
C ARG A 297 12.59 19.61 9.42
N PHE A 298 11.68 19.78 8.47
CA PHE A 298 11.79 19.14 7.17
C PHE A 298 13.09 19.58 6.47
N ASP A 299 13.97 18.63 6.15
CA ASP A 299 15.17 18.90 5.36
C ASP A 299 14.80 18.87 3.87
N PRO A 300 14.98 19.98 3.12
CA PRO A 300 14.76 20.00 1.68
C PRO A 300 15.56 18.93 0.91
N LYS A 301 16.66 18.45 1.46
CA LYS A 301 17.46 17.35 0.87
C LYS A 301 16.70 16.03 0.82
N ASP A 302 15.72 15.83 1.71
CA ASP A 302 14.86 14.65 1.70
C ASP A 302 14.00 14.59 0.43
N LEU A 303 13.66 15.75 -0.18
CA LEU A 303 13.03 15.79 -1.50
C LEU A 303 13.93 15.27 -2.61
N LEU A 304 15.24 15.53 -2.51
CA LEU A 304 16.22 15.00 -3.47
C LEU A 304 16.38 13.48 -3.32
N ALA A 305 16.38 12.99 -2.08
CA ALA A 305 16.35 11.56 -1.80
C ALA A 305 15.10 10.90 -2.39
N PHE A 306 13.92 11.50 -2.15
CA PHE A 306 12.64 11.03 -2.69
C PHE A 306 12.62 11.02 -4.22
N ALA A 307 13.05 12.11 -4.86
CA ALA A 307 13.18 12.20 -6.32
C ALA A 307 14.16 11.14 -6.85
N GLY A 308 15.28 10.93 -6.16
CA GLY A 308 16.25 9.88 -6.48
C GLY A 308 15.62 8.49 -6.48
N CYS A 309 14.87 8.14 -5.44
CA CYS A 309 14.17 6.85 -5.36
C CYS A 309 13.15 6.67 -6.50
N ILE A 310 12.37 7.72 -6.82
CA ILE A 310 11.44 7.69 -7.95
C ILE A 310 12.17 7.46 -9.27
N MET A 311 13.22 8.24 -9.53
CA MET A 311 14.01 8.09 -10.76
C MET A 311 14.67 6.72 -10.86
N LEU A 312 15.17 6.17 -9.76
CA LEU A 312 15.77 4.83 -9.71
C LEU A 312 14.77 3.76 -10.12
N ILE A 313 13.57 3.77 -9.52
CA ILE A 313 12.58 2.72 -9.73
C ILE A 313 11.88 2.87 -11.08
N TRP A 314 11.31 4.04 -11.37
CA TRP A 314 10.59 4.28 -12.61
C TRP A 314 11.51 4.32 -13.83
N GLY A 315 12.73 4.83 -13.64
CA GLY A 315 13.77 4.78 -14.67
C GLY A 315 14.10 3.33 -15.04
N ALA A 316 14.27 2.44 -14.06
CA ALA A 316 14.55 1.02 -14.29
C ALA A 316 13.38 0.32 -14.99
N ILE A 317 12.14 0.54 -14.55
CA ILE A 317 10.94 0.00 -15.19
C ILE A 317 10.86 0.45 -16.65
N TYR A 318 11.04 1.75 -16.89
CA TYR A 318 11.01 2.32 -18.23
C TYR A 318 12.14 1.79 -19.11
N ALA A 319 13.37 1.72 -18.59
CA ALA A 319 14.54 1.23 -19.33
C ALA A 319 14.34 -0.20 -19.81
N VAL A 320 13.91 -1.11 -18.92
CA VAL A 320 13.65 -2.51 -19.27
C VAL A 320 12.45 -2.61 -20.20
N GLY A 321 11.40 -1.84 -19.97
CA GLY A 321 10.22 -1.80 -20.85
C GLY A 321 10.57 -1.40 -22.28
N GLN A 322 11.39 -0.37 -22.46
CA GLN A 322 11.88 0.05 -23.76
C GLN A 322 12.85 -0.95 -24.40
N LEU A 323 13.60 -1.70 -23.59
CA LEU A 323 14.47 -2.76 -24.09
C LEU A 323 13.64 -3.92 -24.69
N VAL A 324 12.50 -4.23 -24.08
CA VAL A 324 11.63 -5.35 -24.50
C VAL A 324 10.67 -4.95 -25.62
N LEU A 325 10.08 -3.75 -25.56
CA LEU A 325 8.97 -3.33 -26.41
C LEU A 325 9.28 -2.16 -27.35
N GLY A 326 10.36 -1.46 -27.12
CA GLY A 326 10.63 -0.19 -27.78
C GLY A 326 11.95 -0.15 -28.53
N SER A 327 12.73 0.87 -28.29
CA SER A 327 13.97 1.16 -28.95
C SER A 327 15.16 1.26 -28.00
N ALA A 328 16.33 0.85 -28.46
CA ALA A 328 17.55 0.83 -27.66
C ALA A 328 17.99 2.24 -27.18
N ASP A 329 17.74 3.28 -27.96
CA ASP A 329 18.01 4.67 -27.60
C ASP A 329 17.15 5.14 -26.42
N ARG A 330 15.86 4.83 -26.42
CA ARG A 330 14.95 5.15 -25.30
C ARG A 330 15.28 4.31 -24.05
N SER A 331 15.65 3.06 -24.24
CA SER A 331 16.13 2.20 -23.16
C SER A 331 17.40 2.78 -22.52
N ALA A 332 18.36 3.23 -23.32
CA ALA A 332 19.59 3.88 -22.84
C ALA A 332 19.27 5.15 -22.02
N MET A 333 18.33 5.98 -22.47
CA MET A 333 17.87 7.13 -21.70
C MET A 333 17.26 6.72 -20.35
N GLY A 334 16.48 5.66 -20.31
CA GLY A 334 15.94 5.10 -19.07
C GLY A 334 17.02 4.65 -18.09
N PHE A 335 18.09 4.00 -18.59
CA PHE A 335 19.23 3.61 -17.76
C PHE A 335 20.01 4.83 -17.23
N VAL A 336 20.14 5.90 -18.00
CA VAL A 336 20.74 7.16 -17.52
C VAL A 336 19.91 7.75 -16.38
N VAL A 337 18.57 7.78 -16.51
CA VAL A 337 17.67 8.24 -15.43
C VAL A 337 17.81 7.35 -14.18
N THR A 338 17.88 6.03 -14.37
CA THR A 338 18.09 5.06 -13.30
C THR A 338 19.42 5.32 -12.56
N ALA A 339 20.49 5.51 -13.29
CA ALA A 339 21.81 5.78 -12.72
C ALA A 339 21.84 7.11 -11.96
N ALA A 340 21.26 8.16 -12.52
CA ALA A 340 21.12 9.46 -11.84
C ALA A 340 20.26 9.33 -10.57
N GLY A 341 19.16 8.59 -10.62
CA GLY A 341 18.33 8.28 -9.47
C GLY A 341 19.08 7.50 -8.40
N GLY A 342 19.85 6.49 -8.79
CA GLY A 342 20.71 5.73 -7.89
C GLY A 342 21.77 6.58 -7.20
N TRP A 343 22.39 7.52 -7.94
CA TRP A 343 23.36 8.46 -7.39
C TRP A 343 22.72 9.41 -6.37
N LEU A 344 21.54 9.97 -6.68
CA LEU A 344 20.79 10.83 -5.75
C LEU A 344 20.38 10.07 -4.48
N THR A 345 19.85 8.86 -4.64
CA THR A 345 19.48 7.99 -3.53
C THR A 345 20.69 7.69 -2.64
N TRP A 346 21.81 7.32 -3.23
CA TRP A 346 23.03 7.07 -2.48
C TRP A 346 23.55 8.32 -1.74
N GLN A 347 23.54 9.48 -2.41
CA GLN A 347 24.07 10.72 -1.85
C GLN A 347 23.20 11.28 -0.71
N TYR A 348 21.88 11.23 -0.84
CA TYR A 348 20.95 11.94 0.06
C TYR A 348 20.20 11.01 1.01
N LEU A 349 20.01 9.74 0.68
CA LEU A 349 19.38 8.77 1.56
C LEU A 349 20.44 7.92 2.29
N ILE A 350 21.27 7.16 1.55
CA ILE A 350 22.16 6.17 2.15
C ILE A 350 23.26 6.84 2.98
N LYS A 351 23.92 7.87 2.46
CA LYS A 351 24.95 8.60 3.23
C LYS A 351 24.39 9.37 4.43
N LYS A 352 23.11 9.78 4.37
CA LYS A 352 22.43 10.38 5.52
C LYS A 352 22.21 9.33 6.60
N ALA A 353 21.64 8.18 6.24
CA ALA A 353 21.45 7.06 7.13
C ALA A 353 22.75 6.53 7.76
N ASP A 354 23.85 6.48 6.98
CA ASP A 354 25.17 6.12 7.50
C ASP A 354 25.67 7.09 8.59
N ARG A 355 25.42 8.38 8.44
CA ARG A 355 25.83 9.40 9.43
C ARG A 355 24.98 9.36 10.68
N GLU A 356 23.68 9.15 10.54
CA GLU A 356 22.75 9.04 11.68
C GLU A 356 23.08 7.80 12.52
N ASP A 357 23.30 6.65 11.89
CA ASP A 357 23.69 5.40 12.55
C ASP A 357 25.02 5.53 13.33
N LEU A 358 26.01 6.26 12.79
CA LEU A 358 27.27 6.54 13.49
C LEU A 358 27.08 7.44 14.71
N MET A 359 26.24 8.46 14.62
CA MET A 359 25.96 9.38 15.74
C MET A 359 25.19 8.69 16.86
N GLU A 360 24.26 7.81 16.55
CA GLU A 360 23.54 6.99 17.54
C GLU A 360 24.50 6.05 18.25
N GLY A 361 25.37 5.35 17.53
CA GLY A 361 26.37 4.48 18.10
C GLY A 361 27.37 5.21 19.03
N GLU A 362 27.75 6.44 18.72
CA GLU A 362 28.59 7.29 19.59
C GLU A 362 27.86 7.75 20.85
N GLN A 363 26.55 8.07 20.76
CA GLN A 363 25.72 8.45 21.89
C GLN A 363 25.52 7.27 22.87
N ASP A 364 25.20 6.09 22.35
CA ASP A 364 25.03 4.89 23.15
C ASP A 364 26.33 4.50 23.88
N ALA A 365 27.48 4.62 23.20
CA ALA A 365 28.79 4.39 23.80
C ALA A 365 29.14 5.41 24.91
N TYR A 366 28.76 6.67 24.71
CA TYR A 366 28.97 7.73 25.71
C TYR A 366 28.10 7.51 26.95
N GLU A 367 26.82 7.15 26.76
CA GLU A 367 25.89 6.85 27.86
C GLU A 367 26.34 5.60 28.63
N ALA A 368 26.77 4.56 27.95
CA ALA A 368 27.32 3.36 28.59
C ALA A 368 28.63 3.62 29.38
N GLY A 369 29.49 4.51 28.88
CA GLY A 369 30.73 4.91 29.56
C GLY A 369 30.50 5.86 30.73
N SER A 370 29.41 6.62 30.78
CA SER A 370 29.06 7.53 31.88
C SER A 370 28.40 6.84 33.07
N THR A 371 28.00 5.57 32.93
CA THR A 371 27.37 4.74 33.95
C THR A 371 28.38 3.84 34.69
N LEU A 372 29.68 3.88 34.38
CA LEU A 372 30.80 3.25 35.06
C LEU A 372 31.57 4.30 35.88
#